data_8ff256cc16c011740cecbc9c417ff641
#
_entry.id   8ff256cc16c011740cecbc9c417ff641
#
_cell.length_a   1.000
_cell.length_b   1.000
_cell.length_c   1.000
_cell.angle_alpha   90.00
_cell.angle_beta   90.00
_cell.angle_gamma   90.00
#
_symmetry.space_group_name_H-M   'P 1'
#
loop_
_entity.id
_entity.type
_entity.pdbx_description
1 polymer ?
#
loop_
_entity_poly.entity_id
_entity_poly.type
_entity_poly.pdbx_seq_one_letter_code
_entity_poly.pdbx_strand_id
1 'polypeptide(L)'
;MHISRFFTTFVVSFEKGTKNTYIMSVKFYKSENQVPLEMHKVRVVQKLNLLPVDERLRAIQKAGNNTFLLQNKDIFLDMLTDSGVNAMSDRQTAAMHMADDSYAGSETFNRLKAAMKEVFGTNNVLPAHQGRACENILAERFVKPGTVAIMNFHFTTTKAHVTRCGGEVVEVLHKKGLIPQSDDPFKGDMDLQELRRVITEYGPEKVAYVRVEAGTNLIGGQPVSLENMLAVADICHEFGVPSILDASLLQDNIYFMKTREAQCKYMTPKEIYHLLAGKMDIIYFSARKLGFARGGAIISHNTDLIKSMMEFIPLYEGFLTYGGIDVRSIEAMAEGLYESLDMDYLSHGPEFINYLVNELDAYGVPMIKPAGGLGAHIDCQGFVPDMPHDQYPAAAVATALYIAGGIRGMERGTLSEQREPDGTERFAELELMRLAMPRRVYTLSQIKYVADRVKWLWDNRQLIGGLKWVEEPQVLRFFFGRLKEIGHWQEELVSKFKEDFGESL
;
A
#
# COMPACT_ATOMS: atom_id res chain seq x y z
N MET A 1 8.68 -45.52 -39.95
CA MET A 1 10.10 -45.30 -39.60
C MET A 1 10.12 -44.33 -38.39
N HIS A 2 10.65 -44.79 -37.26
CA HIS A 2 10.52 -44.25 -35.92
C HIS A 2 11.07 -42.83 -35.76
N ILE A 3 10.31 -41.95 -35.08
CA ILE A 3 10.86 -40.82 -34.34
C ILE A 3 10.56 -41.07 -32.86
N SER A 4 11.64 -41.41 -32.18
CA SER A 4 11.71 -41.79 -30.78
C SER A 4 11.68 -40.53 -29.88
N ARG A 5 10.88 -40.61 -28.83
CA ARG A 5 10.77 -39.81 -27.65
C ARG A 5 12.12 -39.47 -26.98
N PHE A 6 12.29 -38.22 -26.57
CA PHE A 6 13.08 -37.89 -25.40
C PHE A 6 12.22 -37.11 -24.42
N PHE A 7 11.57 -37.84 -23.53
CA PHE A 7 11.14 -37.30 -22.24
C PHE A 7 12.33 -37.50 -21.28
N THR A 8 13.04 -36.43 -21.00
CA THR A 8 14.02 -36.42 -19.91
C THR A 8 13.28 -36.13 -18.62
N THR A 9 13.00 -37.17 -17.87
CA THR A 9 12.50 -37.10 -16.51
C THR A 9 13.60 -36.46 -15.65
N PHE A 10 13.44 -35.17 -15.27
CA PHE A 10 14.24 -34.59 -14.20
C PHE A 10 13.76 -35.19 -12.88
N VAL A 11 14.47 -36.21 -12.41
CA VAL A 11 14.43 -36.62 -11.00
C VAL A 11 15.21 -35.59 -10.22
N VAL A 12 14.53 -34.62 -9.61
CA VAL A 12 15.14 -33.74 -8.61
C VAL A 12 15.31 -34.56 -7.35
N SER A 13 16.56 -34.95 -7.05
CA SER A 13 16.92 -35.48 -5.75
C SER A 13 16.75 -34.37 -4.72
N PHE A 14 15.79 -34.51 -3.83
CA PHE A 14 15.62 -33.62 -2.68
C PHE A 14 16.80 -33.81 -1.71
N GLU A 15 17.76 -32.93 -1.76
CA GLU A 15 18.72 -32.76 -0.67
C GLU A 15 17.97 -32.22 0.56
N LYS A 16 18.14 -32.92 1.68
CA LYS A 16 17.65 -32.50 3.01
C LYS A 16 18.33 -31.20 3.40
N GLY A 17 17.65 -30.06 3.20
CA GLY A 17 18.18 -28.75 3.56
C GLY A 17 17.30 -27.56 3.20
N THR A 18 16.10 -27.75 2.64
CA THR A 18 15.19 -26.64 2.32
C THR A 18 14.47 -26.15 3.58
N LYS A 19 14.92 -25.00 4.08
CA LYS A 19 14.18 -24.22 5.09
C LYS A 19 12.77 -23.93 4.57
N ASN A 20 11.81 -24.34 5.36
CA ASN A 20 10.36 -24.16 5.32
C ASN A 20 9.82 -23.22 4.23
N THR A 21 9.29 -23.79 3.17
CA THR A 21 8.44 -23.11 2.18
C THR A 21 6.99 -22.91 2.67
N TYR A 22 6.66 -23.44 3.84
CA TYR A 22 5.34 -23.32 4.46
C TYR A 22 5.29 -22.12 5.40
N ILE A 23 4.18 -21.39 5.36
CA ILE A 23 3.83 -20.46 6.44
C ILE A 23 3.42 -21.34 7.63
N MET A 24 4.28 -21.38 8.65
CA MET A 24 3.98 -22.05 9.90
C MET A 24 3.47 -21.01 10.88
N SER A 25 2.13 -20.89 11.01
CA SER A 25 1.54 -20.07 12.06
C SER A 25 1.80 -20.69 13.44
N VAL A 26 2.24 -19.87 14.38
CA VAL A 26 2.35 -20.29 15.79
C VAL A 26 0.94 -20.43 16.37
N LYS A 27 0.64 -21.60 16.94
CA LYS A 27 -0.65 -21.84 17.62
C LYS A 27 -0.51 -21.60 19.11
N PHE A 28 -1.36 -20.76 19.65
CA PHE A 28 -1.44 -20.54 21.09
C PHE A 28 -2.27 -21.66 21.73
N TYR A 29 -1.84 -22.14 22.90
CA TYR A 29 -2.59 -23.13 23.67
C TYR A 29 -3.87 -22.53 24.22
N LYS A 30 -5.02 -23.16 23.96
CA LYS A 30 -6.37 -22.73 24.37
C LYS A 30 -6.78 -21.31 23.86
N SER A 31 -6.19 -20.81 22.77
CA SER A 31 -6.68 -19.62 22.10
C SER A 31 -7.71 -20.04 21.04
N GLU A 32 -8.92 -19.47 21.10
CA GLU A 32 -9.96 -19.70 20.09
C GLU A 32 -9.64 -19.01 18.76
N ASN A 33 -8.97 -17.85 18.82
CA ASN A 33 -8.56 -17.07 17.68
C ASN A 33 -7.06 -17.16 17.43
N GLN A 34 -6.65 -17.08 16.17
CA GLN A 34 -5.26 -16.97 15.82
C GLN A 34 -4.74 -15.61 16.29
N VAL A 35 -3.76 -15.61 17.20
CA VAL A 35 -3.10 -14.43 17.72
C VAL A 35 -1.79 -14.24 16.95
N PRO A 36 -1.54 -13.07 16.32
CA PRO A 36 -0.27 -12.81 15.66
C PRO A 36 0.87 -12.73 16.69
N LEU A 37 2.06 -13.13 16.29
CA LEU A 37 3.23 -13.14 17.14
C LEU A 37 4.33 -12.26 16.54
N GLU A 38 4.88 -11.38 17.36
CA GLU A 38 6.05 -10.59 16.99
C GLU A 38 7.30 -11.48 16.89
N MET A 39 7.82 -11.71 15.67
CA MET A 39 9.04 -12.49 15.41
C MET A 39 10.31 -11.63 15.50
N HIS A 40 10.25 -10.51 16.22
CA HIS A 40 11.35 -9.58 16.44
C HIS A 40 11.38 -9.09 17.89
N LYS A 41 12.51 -8.57 18.32
CA LYS A 41 12.64 -7.86 19.59
C LYS A 41 13.04 -6.41 19.35
N VAL A 42 12.43 -5.50 20.10
CA VAL A 42 12.73 -4.07 20.02
C VAL A 42 13.97 -3.73 20.84
N ARG A 43 14.91 -2.96 20.25
CA ARG A 43 16.13 -2.46 20.92
C ARG A 43 16.18 -0.93 20.97
N VAL A 44 15.46 -0.25 20.08
CA VAL A 44 15.31 1.21 20.05
C VAL A 44 13.83 1.52 20.15
N VAL A 45 13.47 2.43 21.05
CA VAL A 45 12.08 2.81 21.30
C VAL A 45 11.89 4.31 21.14
N GLN A 46 10.74 4.71 20.64
CA GLN A 46 10.27 6.09 20.61
C GLN A 46 9.14 6.24 21.61
N LYS A 47 9.26 7.22 22.53
CA LYS A 47 8.20 7.51 23.49
C LYS A 47 6.96 8.02 22.77
N LEU A 48 5.82 7.43 23.08
CA LEU A 48 4.50 7.90 22.65
C LEU A 48 3.88 8.81 23.71
N ASN A 49 2.97 9.68 23.28
CA ASN A 49 2.24 10.59 24.14
C ASN A 49 0.74 10.48 23.82
N LEU A 50 -0.07 10.17 24.82
CA LEU A 50 -1.52 10.18 24.74
C LEU A 50 -2.06 11.43 25.46
N LEU A 51 -2.64 12.34 24.69
CA LEU A 51 -3.22 13.57 25.22
C LEU A 51 -4.58 13.30 25.90
N PRO A 52 -4.96 14.08 26.93
CA PRO A 52 -6.35 14.11 27.41
C PRO A 52 -7.33 14.44 26.28
N VAL A 53 -8.57 13.96 26.39
CA VAL A 53 -9.59 14.08 25.33
C VAL A 53 -9.85 15.54 24.91
N ASP A 54 -9.87 16.50 25.85
CA ASP A 54 -10.05 17.92 25.52
C ASP A 54 -8.88 18.48 24.71
N GLU A 55 -7.67 17.98 24.93
CA GLU A 55 -6.50 18.39 24.15
C GLU A 55 -6.50 17.77 22.77
N ARG A 56 -6.98 16.51 22.65
CA ARG A 56 -7.20 15.89 21.34
C ARG A 56 -8.22 16.66 20.53
N LEU A 57 -9.34 17.07 21.13
CA LEU A 57 -10.32 17.93 20.46
C LEU A 57 -9.69 19.24 19.96
N ARG A 58 -8.97 19.96 20.83
CA ARG A 58 -8.28 21.19 20.42
C ARG A 58 -7.26 20.98 19.30
N ALA A 59 -6.52 19.87 19.35
CA ALA A 59 -5.52 19.54 18.35
C ALA A 59 -6.13 19.29 16.96
N ILE A 60 -7.22 18.51 16.88
CA ILE A 60 -7.86 18.21 15.59
C ILE A 60 -8.61 19.44 15.03
N GLN A 61 -9.23 20.25 15.86
CA GLN A 61 -9.84 21.51 15.43
C GLN A 61 -8.79 22.48 14.89
N LYS A 62 -7.64 22.62 15.58
CA LYS A 62 -6.49 23.39 15.10
C LYS A 62 -5.94 22.86 13.76
N ALA A 63 -5.98 21.55 13.55
CA ALA A 63 -5.63 20.91 12.29
C ALA A 63 -6.73 21.06 11.21
N GLY A 64 -7.85 21.77 11.51
CA GLY A 64 -8.96 21.93 10.56
C GLY A 64 -9.66 20.62 10.27
N ASN A 65 -9.83 19.75 11.26
CA ASN A 65 -10.44 18.42 11.13
C ASN A 65 -9.86 17.56 10.02
N ASN A 66 -8.57 17.79 9.71
CA ASN A 66 -7.81 17.06 8.72
C ASN A 66 -6.64 16.33 9.40
N THR A 67 -6.67 15.01 9.41
CA THR A 67 -5.67 14.18 10.11
C THR A 67 -4.25 14.35 9.54
N PHE A 68 -4.08 14.80 8.29
CA PHE A 68 -2.77 15.14 7.71
C PHE A 68 -2.12 16.36 8.36
N LEU A 69 -2.90 17.28 8.91
CA LEU A 69 -2.40 18.52 9.50
C LEU A 69 -2.13 18.42 11.01
N LEU A 70 -2.39 17.25 11.62
CA LEU A 70 -2.02 16.99 13.02
C LEU A 70 -0.51 17.00 13.20
N GLN A 71 -0.07 17.57 14.34
CA GLN A 71 1.34 17.56 14.72
C GLN A 71 1.70 16.19 15.33
N ASN A 72 2.89 15.66 15.02
CA ASN A 72 3.34 14.36 15.50
C ASN A 72 3.31 14.22 17.04
N LYS A 73 3.58 15.30 17.77
CA LYS A 73 3.55 15.33 19.24
C LYS A 73 2.14 15.13 19.83
N ASP A 74 1.11 15.39 19.03
CA ASP A 74 -0.29 15.33 19.45
C ASP A 74 -0.93 13.96 19.06
N ILE A 75 -0.16 13.05 18.47
CA ILE A 75 -0.62 11.75 18.00
C ILE A 75 -0.10 10.65 18.91
N PHE A 76 -1.00 9.77 19.35
CA PHE A 76 -0.62 8.59 20.12
C PHE A 76 -0.21 7.42 19.23
N LEU A 77 -1.12 6.94 18.35
CA LEU A 77 -0.84 5.90 17.38
C LEU A 77 -1.01 6.44 15.97
N ASP A 78 0.09 6.49 15.22
CA ASP A 78 0.09 7.01 13.85
C ASP A 78 -0.17 5.90 12.84
N MET A 79 -1.43 5.77 12.45
CA MET A 79 -1.90 4.81 11.46
C MET A 79 -2.29 5.48 10.12
N LEU A 80 -1.72 6.67 9.85
CA LEU A 80 -1.96 7.41 8.61
C LEU A 80 -1.41 6.66 7.40
N THR A 81 -0.18 6.17 7.51
CA THR A 81 0.55 5.52 6.41
C THR A 81 1.61 4.57 6.95
N ASP A 82 1.94 3.56 6.15
CA ASP A 82 3.11 2.70 6.35
C ASP A 82 4.36 3.21 5.61
N SER A 83 4.21 4.24 4.78
CA SER A 83 5.27 4.71 3.88
C SER A 83 6.39 5.44 4.61
N GLY A 84 7.52 4.77 4.79
CA GLY A 84 8.74 5.32 5.40
C GLY A 84 8.68 5.46 6.92
N VAL A 85 7.73 4.80 7.56
CA VAL A 85 7.54 4.76 9.02
C VAL A 85 7.63 3.33 9.58
N ASN A 86 7.96 2.35 8.75
CA ASN A 86 8.26 0.97 9.17
C ASN A 86 9.57 0.92 9.95
N ALA A 87 9.69 -0.03 10.88
CA ALA A 87 10.93 -0.21 11.64
C ALA A 87 11.97 -0.99 10.83
N MET A 88 13.15 -0.40 10.67
CA MET A 88 14.31 -1.06 10.05
C MET A 88 14.89 -2.13 10.97
N SER A 89 15.53 -3.14 10.36
CA SER A 89 16.28 -4.15 11.09
C SER A 89 17.63 -3.62 11.59
N ASP A 90 18.27 -4.38 12.47
CA ASP A 90 19.65 -4.13 12.90
C ASP A 90 20.65 -4.29 11.73
N ARG A 91 20.36 -5.19 10.77
CA ARG A 91 21.15 -5.36 9.53
C ARG A 91 21.06 -4.13 8.66
N GLN A 92 19.86 -3.61 8.42
CA GLN A 92 19.65 -2.36 7.66
C GLN A 92 20.40 -1.20 8.32
N THR A 93 20.30 -1.06 9.65
CA THR A 93 20.99 0.01 10.38
C THR A 93 22.52 -0.16 10.30
N ALA A 94 23.04 -1.37 10.39
CA ALA A 94 24.48 -1.64 10.24
C ALA A 94 24.95 -1.32 8.80
N ALA A 95 24.20 -1.73 7.78
CA ALA A 95 24.51 -1.47 6.38
C ALA A 95 24.63 0.02 6.08
N MET A 96 23.76 0.87 6.67
CA MET A 96 23.82 2.33 6.49
C MET A 96 25.19 2.92 6.83
N HIS A 97 25.95 2.30 7.74
CA HIS A 97 27.31 2.74 8.09
C HIS A 97 28.40 2.29 7.11
N MET A 98 28.04 1.48 6.10
CA MET A 98 28.95 1.00 5.06
C MET A 98 28.85 1.80 3.76
N ALA A 99 27.97 2.80 3.72
CA ALA A 99 27.76 3.65 2.55
C ALA A 99 29.03 4.40 2.18
N ASP A 100 29.35 4.45 0.88
CA ASP A 100 30.59 5.04 0.36
C ASP A 100 30.48 6.49 -0.11
N ASP A 101 29.27 7.07 -0.10
CA ASP A 101 28.98 8.47 -0.49
C ASP A 101 29.63 8.89 -1.83
N SER A 102 29.83 7.96 -2.75
CA SER A 102 30.45 8.22 -4.05
C SER A 102 29.42 8.72 -5.06
N TYR A 103 29.64 9.87 -5.67
CA TYR A 103 28.75 10.45 -6.69
C TYR A 103 28.60 9.54 -7.92
N ALA A 104 29.69 8.94 -8.38
CA ALA A 104 29.74 8.03 -9.51
C ALA A 104 30.62 6.82 -9.19
N GLY A 105 30.28 5.64 -9.70
CA GLY A 105 31.03 4.41 -9.46
C GLY A 105 30.90 3.87 -8.02
N SER A 106 29.80 4.16 -7.35
CA SER A 106 29.51 3.79 -5.96
C SER A 106 29.45 2.27 -5.76
N GLU A 107 30.15 1.75 -4.74
CA GLU A 107 30.03 0.37 -4.29
C GLU A 107 28.68 0.08 -3.64
N THR A 108 28.09 1.06 -2.97
CA THR A 108 26.71 1.00 -2.48
C THR A 108 25.71 0.70 -3.61
N PHE A 109 25.89 1.36 -4.77
CA PHE A 109 25.04 1.08 -5.93
C PHE A 109 25.27 -0.33 -6.50
N ASN A 110 26.51 -0.84 -6.44
CA ASN A 110 26.80 -2.22 -6.84
C ASN A 110 26.12 -3.24 -5.89
N ARG A 111 26.08 -2.96 -4.59
CA ARG A 111 25.33 -3.78 -3.62
C ARG A 111 23.81 -3.74 -3.89
N LEU A 112 23.26 -2.56 -4.21
CA LEU A 112 21.86 -2.46 -4.63
C LEU A 112 21.59 -3.31 -5.89
N LYS A 113 22.45 -3.23 -6.91
CA LYS A 113 22.30 -4.07 -8.12
C LYS A 113 22.38 -5.57 -7.80
N ALA A 114 23.21 -5.97 -6.86
CA ALA A 114 23.28 -7.36 -6.41
C ALA A 114 22.00 -7.80 -5.70
N ALA A 115 21.42 -6.95 -4.83
CA ALA A 115 20.12 -7.21 -4.20
C ALA A 115 18.99 -7.31 -5.24
N MET A 116 18.96 -6.42 -6.23
CA MET A 116 17.97 -6.49 -7.31
C MET A 116 18.09 -7.79 -8.11
N LYS A 117 19.32 -8.24 -8.40
CA LYS A 117 19.55 -9.51 -9.08
C LYS A 117 19.08 -10.70 -8.24
N GLU A 118 19.30 -10.66 -6.94
CA GLU A 118 18.83 -11.73 -6.03
C GLU A 118 17.32 -11.78 -5.93
N VAL A 119 16.66 -10.64 -5.80
CA VAL A 119 15.21 -10.56 -5.56
C VAL A 119 14.39 -10.62 -6.86
N PHE A 120 14.82 -9.92 -7.90
CA PHE A 120 14.07 -9.79 -9.17
C PHE A 120 14.73 -10.46 -10.37
N GLY A 121 15.87 -11.08 -10.20
CA GLY A 121 16.59 -11.79 -11.30
C GLY A 121 17.34 -10.88 -12.27
N THR A 122 17.31 -9.57 -12.10
CA THR A 122 18.00 -8.59 -12.96
C THR A 122 18.73 -7.52 -12.15
N ASN A 123 19.84 -7.01 -12.68
CA ASN A 123 20.57 -5.88 -12.13
C ASN A 123 20.37 -4.57 -12.93
N ASN A 124 19.46 -4.57 -13.91
CA ASN A 124 19.09 -3.36 -14.64
C ASN A 124 18.12 -2.53 -13.79
N VAL A 125 18.62 -1.50 -13.13
CA VAL A 125 17.89 -0.70 -12.17
C VAL A 125 18.15 0.79 -12.36
N LEU A 126 17.10 1.61 -12.23
CA LEU A 126 17.15 3.05 -12.07
C LEU A 126 16.65 3.40 -10.67
N PRO A 127 17.50 3.92 -9.79
CA PRO A 127 17.08 4.36 -8.47
C PRO A 127 16.32 5.69 -8.56
N ALA A 128 15.36 5.89 -7.67
CA ALA A 128 14.61 7.14 -7.52
C ALA A 128 14.33 7.42 -6.05
N HIS A 129 14.10 8.68 -5.67
CA HIS A 129 13.97 9.04 -4.26
C HIS A 129 12.72 8.44 -3.58
N GLN A 130 11.71 7.99 -4.34
CA GLN A 130 10.54 7.25 -3.88
C GLN A 130 9.68 6.70 -5.03
N GLY A 131 8.65 5.90 -4.72
CA GLY A 131 7.77 5.29 -5.74
C GLY A 131 7.09 6.30 -6.67
N ARG A 132 6.58 7.44 -6.15
CA ARG A 132 5.95 8.46 -7.01
C ARG A 132 6.92 9.15 -7.98
N ALA A 133 8.20 9.12 -7.72
CA ALA A 133 9.21 9.57 -8.67
C ALA A 133 9.34 8.57 -9.83
N CYS A 134 9.27 7.27 -9.53
CA CYS A 134 9.17 6.23 -10.55
C CYS A 134 7.92 6.43 -11.43
N GLU A 135 6.77 6.72 -10.82
CA GLU A 135 5.52 7.03 -11.55
C GLU A 135 5.68 8.22 -12.49
N ASN A 136 6.37 9.28 -12.03
CA ASN A 136 6.68 10.44 -12.87
C ASN A 136 7.52 10.06 -14.08
N ILE A 137 8.61 9.32 -13.88
CA ILE A 137 9.51 8.88 -14.95
C ILE A 137 8.77 8.02 -15.98
N LEU A 138 7.94 7.09 -15.50
CA LEU A 138 7.13 6.22 -16.35
C LEU A 138 6.08 7.02 -17.15
N ALA A 139 5.41 7.97 -16.51
CA ALA A 139 4.45 8.84 -17.20
C ALA A 139 5.15 9.69 -18.28
N GLU A 140 6.28 10.34 -17.97
CA GLU A 140 7.06 11.13 -18.94
C GLU A 140 7.54 10.29 -20.13
N ARG A 141 7.90 9.00 -19.87
CA ARG A 141 8.40 8.11 -20.92
C ARG A 141 7.32 7.60 -21.86
N PHE A 142 6.15 7.25 -21.33
CA PHE A 142 5.14 6.49 -22.08
C PHE A 142 3.87 7.27 -22.40
N VAL A 143 3.47 8.22 -21.53
CA VAL A 143 2.21 8.95 -21.70
C VAL A 143 2.42 10.16 -22.63
N LYS A 144 1.51 10.32 -23.58
CA LYS A 144 1.44 11.45 -24.50
C LYS A 144 0.00 11.98 -24.53
N PRO A 145 -0.22 13.24 -24.93
CA PRO A 145 -1.57 13.74 -25.13
C PRO A 145 -2.40 12.81 -26.03
N GLY A 146 -3.56 12.41 -25.54
CA GLY A 146 -4.48 11.51 -26.24
C GLY A 146 -4.18 10.00 -26.09
N THR A 147 -3.20 9.62 -25.24
CA THR A 147 -3.00 8.20 -24.88
C THR A 147 -3.72 7.84 -23.59
N VAL A 148 -3.94 6.54 -23.40
CA VAL A 148 -4.59 5.98 -22.20
C VAL A 148 -3.63 5.10 -21.43
N ALA A 149 -3.62 5.23 -20.09
CA ALA A 149 -3.00 4.28 -19.17
C ALA A 149 -4.10 3.42 -18.54
N ILE A 150 -4.01 2.10 -18.74
CA ILE A 150 -5.01 1.16 -18.22
C ILE A 150 -4.47 0.57 -16.91
N MET A 151 -5.31 0.47 -15.88
CA MET A 151 -4.89 -0.09 -14.59
C MET A 151 -6.03 -0.82 -13.89
N ASN A 152 -5.70 -1.72 -12.96
CA ASN A 152 -6.73 -2.37 -12.14
C ASN A 152 -7.54 -1.32 -11.39
N PHE A 153 -6.86 -0.49 -10.61
CA PHE A 153 -7.45 0.71 -10.01
C PHE A 153 -6.39 1.82 -9.94
N HIS A 154 -6.82 3.08 -9.95
CA HIS A 154 -5.85 4.17 -9.89
C HIS A 154 -5.23 4.31 -8.49
N PHE A 155 -4.01 4.80 -8.46
CA PHE A 155 -3.46 5.42 -7.27
C PHE A 155 -3.38 6.93 -7.49
N THR A 156 -3.65 7.71 -6.46
CA THR A 156 -3.86 9.17 -6.56
C THR A 156 -2.70 9.87 -7.30
N THR A 157 -1.44 9.53 -6.99
CA THR A 157 -0.27 10.15 -7.64
C THR A 157 -0.04 9.63 -9.04
N THR A 158 -0.30 8.35 -9.32
CA THR A 158 -0.21 7.79 -10.68
C THR A 158 -1.18 8.49 -11.62
N LYS A 159 -2.46 8.64 -11.21
CA LYS A 159 -3.46 9.36 -11.98
C LYS A 159 -3.05 10.81 -12.23
N ALA A 160 -2.52 11.50 -11.20
CA ALA A 160 -2.05 12.87 -11.34
C ALA A 160 -0.91 13.00 -12.37
N HIS A 161 0.07 12.08 -12.39
CA HIS A 161 1.17 12.09 -13.37
C HIS A 161 0.66 11.81 -14.79
N VAL A 162 -0.22 10.82 -14.99
CA VAL A 162 -0.82 10.53 -16.29
C VAL A 162 -1.58 11.73 -16.83
N THR A 163 -2.46 12.32 -16.01
CA THR A 163 -3.25 13.50 -16.41
C THR A 163 -2.37 14.71 -16.72
N ARG A 164 -1.29 14.93 -15.93
CA ARG A 164 -0.33 16.02 -16.18
C ARG A 164 0.39 15.87 -17.53
N CYS A 165 0.66 14.64 -17.96
CA CYS A 165 1.23 14.35 -19.28
C CYS A 165 0.21 14.38 -20.42
N GLY A 166 -1.07 14.69 -20.13
CA GLY A 166 -2.15 14.78 -21.12
C GLY A 166 -2.78 13.45 -21.51
N GLY A 167 -2.51 12.40 -20.72
CA GLY A 167 -3.14 11.09 -20.86
C GLY A 167 -4.40 10.94 -20.03
N GLU A 168 -5.15 9.88 -20.31
CA GLU A 168 -6.34 9.45 -19.59
C GLU A 168 -6.04 8.16 -18.78
N VAL A 169 -6.74 7.96 -17.67
CA VAL A 169 -6.70 6.72 -16.90
C VAL A 169 -7.99 5.95 -17.10
N VAL A 170 -7.87 4.69 -17.50
CA VAL A 170 -9.00 3.75 -17.61
C VAL A 170 -8.79 2.62 -16.60
N GLU A 171 -9.80 2.40 -15.76
CA GLU A 171 -9.81 1.37 -14.73
C GLU A 171 -10.54 0.14 -15.22
N VAL A 172 -9.92 -1.02 -15.03
CA VAL A 172 -10.47 -2.32 -15.42
C VAL A 172 -10.46 -3.29 -14.24
N LEU A 173 -10.80 -2.79 -13.06
CA LEU A 173 -10.95 -3.60 -11.86
C LEU A 173 -12.11 -4.58 -12.04
N HIS A 174 -11.92 -5.83 -11.64
CA HIS A 174 -13.02 -6.77 -11.56
C HIS A 174 -14.08 -6.28 -10.55
N LYS A 175 -15.36 -6.35 -10.91
CA LYS A 175 -16.50 -5.80 -10.11
C LYS A 175 -16.52 -6.27 -8.66
N LYS A 176 -16.00 -7.46 -8.35
CA LYS A 176 -15.83 -7.97 -6.98
C LYS A 176 -14.98 -7.07 -6.08
N GLY A 177 -14.09 -6.28 -6.67
CA GLY A 177 -13.17 -5.37 -5.95
C GLY A 177 -13.89 -4.27 -5.17
N LEU A 178 -15.05 -3.83 -5.66
CA LEU A 178 -15.84 -2.76 -5.07
C LEU A 178 -16.90 -3.25 -4.05
N ILE A 179 -16.96 -4.56 -3.78
CA ILE A 179 -17.85 -5.11 -2.77
C ILE A 179 -17.12 -5.10 -1.41
N PRO A 180 -17.53 -4.27 -0.41
CA PRO A 180 -16.83 -4.16 0.85
C PRO A 180 -16.65 -5.50 1.56
N GLN A 181 -17.71 -6.30 1.66
CA GLN A 181 -17.70 -7.62 2.27
C GLN A 181 -17.94 -8.70 1.22
N SER A 182 -16.96 -9.53 1.00
CA SER A 182 -16.95 -10.59 -0.01
C SER A 182 -16.03 -11.71 0.46
N ASP A 183 -16.28 -12.94 0.01
CA ASP A 183 -15.39 -14.08 0.25
C ASP A 183 -14.32 -14.24 -0.84
N ASP A 184 -14.27 -13.34 -1.83
CA ASP A 184 -13.30 -13.42 -2.90
C ASP A 184 -11.88 -13.12 -2.38
N PRO A 185 -10.93 -14.07 -2.57
CA PRO A 185 -9.59 -13.94 -2.01
C PRO A 185 -8.72 -12.87 -2.70
N PHE A 186 -9.05 -12.47 -3.96
CA PHE A 186 -8.24 -11.58 -4.80
C PHE A 186 -9.08 -10.48 -5.46
N LYS A 187 -9.58 -9.57 -4.65
CA LYS A 187 -10.45 -8.47 -5.08
C LYS A 187 -9.71 -7.40 -5.92
N GLY A 188 -8.37 -7.42 -5.93
CA GLY A 188 -7.54 -6.53 -6.75
C GLY A 188 -7.37 -6.97 -8.20
N ASP A 189 -7.87 -8.15 -8.59
CA ASP A 189 -7.73 -8.67 -9.94
C ASP A 189 -8.33 -7.75 -10.99
N MET A 190 -7.67 -7.65 -12.15
CA MET A 190 -8.24 -7.03 -13.35
C MET A 190 -9.31 -7.91 -13.98
N ASP A 191 -10.33 -7.28 -14.55
CA ASP A 191 -11.23 -7.92 -15.49
C ASP A 191 -10.51 -8.10 -16.84
N LEU A 192 -10.09 -9.33 -17.13
CA LEU A 192 -9.30 -9.65 -18.31
C LEU A 192 -10.08 -9.47 -19.63
N GLN A 193 -11.41 -9.64 -19.60
CA GLN A 193 -12.26 -9.41 -20.76
C GLN A 193 -12.38 -7.92 -21.03
N GLU A 194 -12.59 -7.14 -20.00
CA GLU A 194 -12.65 -5.68 -20.08
C GLU A 194 -11.30 -5.11 -20.51
N LEU A 195 -10.18 -5.64 -20.01
CA LEU A 195 -8.84 -5.22 -20.44
C LEU A 195 -8.67 -5.39 -21.95
N ARG A 196 -9.02 -6.56 -22.51
CA ARG A 196 -8.96 -6.83 -23.95
C ARG A 196 -9.88 -5.89 -24.73
N ARG A 197 -11.09 -5.65 -24.23
CA ARG A 197 -12.05 -4.76 -24.87
C ARG A 197 -11.50 -3.33 -24.96
N VAL A 198 -10.98 -2.80 -23.85
CA VAL A 198 -10.44 -1.44 -23.78
C VAL A 198 -9.22 -1.27 -24.71
N ILE A 199 -8.26 -2.20 -24.70
CA ILE A 199 -7.10 -2.16 -25.62
C ILE A 199 -7.56 -2.16 -27.08
N THR A 200 -8.56 -2.97 -27.43
CA THR A 200 -9.08 -3.07 -28.79
C THR A 200 -9.82 -1.79 -29.21
N GLU A 201 -10.59 -1.20 -28.31
CA GLU A 201 -11.39 0.00 -28.58
C GLU A 201 -10.54 1.26 -28.78
N TYR A 202 -9.53 1.46 -27.93
CA TYR A 202 -8.60 2.60 -28.09
C TYR A 202 -7.61 2.40 -29.23
N GLY A 203 -7.26 1.15 -29.54
CA GLY A 203 -6.13 0.75 -30.39
C GLY A 203 -4.82 0.67 -29.59
N PRO A 204 -4.04 -0.43 -29.74
CA PRO A 204 -2.82 -0.65 -28.96
C PRO A 204 -1.82 0.51 -29.02
N GLU A 205 -1.76 1.22 -30.14
CA GLU A 205 -0.86 2.37 -30.35
C GLU A 205 -1.21 3.60 -29.48
N LYS A 206 -2.43 3.68 -28.95
CA LYS A 206 -2.87 4.71 -28.03
C LYS A 206 -2.78 4.29 -26.57
N VAL A 207 -2.49 3.01 -26.29
CA VAL A 207 -2.30 2.54 -24.92
C VAL A 207 -0.86 2.80 -24.52
N ALA A 208 -0.68 3.75 -23.59
CA ALA A 208 0.64 4.09 -23.06
C ALA A 208 1.27 2.90 -22.32
N TYR A 209 0.50 2.27 -21.46
CA TYR A 209 0.85 1.04 -20.73
C TYR A 209 -0.37 0.46 -20.01
N VAL A 210 -0.24 -0.79 -19.59
CA VAL A 210 -1.13 -1.44 -18.60
C VAL A 210 -0.37 -1.58 -17.29
N ARG A 211 -0.96 -1.08 -16.18
CA ARG A 211 -0.34 -1.12 -14.84
C ARG A 211 -1.16 -1.98 -13.89
N VAL A 212 -0.51 -2.97 -13.29
CA VAL A 212 -1.06 -3.74 -12.16
C VAL A 212 -0.51 -3.18 -10.85
N GLU A 213 -1.37 -2.78 -9.93
CA GLU A 213 -1.00 -2.43 -8.56
C GLU A 213 -1.15 -3.66 -7.66
N ALA A 214 -0.04 -4.26 -7.27
CA ALA A 214 -0.03 -5.34 -6.29
C ALA A 214 -0.41 -4.81 -4.91
N GLY A 215 -1.51 -5.34 -4.33
CA GLY A 215 -2.09 -4.79 -3.11
C GLY A 215 -2.79 -3.45 -3.35
N THR A 216 -3.87 -3.49 -4.16
CA THR A 216 -4.63 -2.33 -4.65
C THR A 216 -5.09 -1.42 -3.51
N ASN A 217 -4.45 -0.26 -3.37
CA ASN A 217 -4.51 0.58 -2.17
C ASN A 217 -5.91 1.14 -1.87
N LEU A 218 -6.55 1.74 -2.89
CA LEU A 218 -7.80 2.51 -2.69
C LEU A 218 -9.05 1.63 -2.49
N ILE A 219 -8.93 0.32 -2.68
CA ILE A 219 -10.01 -0.65 -2.42
C ILE A 219 -9.73 -1.52 -1.19
N GLY A 220 -8.90 -1.03 -0.25
CA GLY A 220 -8.61 -1.74 0.98
C GLY A 220 -7.33 -2.57 0.97
N GLY A 221 -6.35 -2.23 0.14
CA GLY A 221 -5.09 -2.98 0.03
C GLY A 221 -5.28 -4.41 -0.52
N GLN A 222 -6.31 -4.60 -1.36
CA GLN A 222 -6.72 -5.93 -1.83
C GLN A 222 -5.70 -6.55 -2.77
N PRO A 223 -5.35 -7.84 -2.55
CA PRO A 223 -4.35 -8.51 -3.35
C PRO A 223 -4.85 -8.83 -4.76
N VAL A 224 -3.88 -8.97 -5.67
CA VAL A 224 -4.04 -9.50 -7.03
C VAL A 224 -3.46 -10.92 -7.06
N SER A 225 -4.14 -11.87 -7.72
CA SER A 225 -3.67 -13.22 -7.87
C SER A 225 -2.46 -13.32 -8.82
N LEU A 226 -1.58 -14.29 -8.60
CA LEU A 226 -0.48 -14.57 -9.51
C LEU A 226 -1.01 -14.91 -10.91
N GLU A 227 -2.07 -15.72 -10.99
CA GLU A 227 -2.72 -16.09 -12.24
C GLU A 227 -3.17 -14.85 -13.02
N ASN A 228 -3.82 -13.90 -12.36
CA ASN A 228 -4.29 -12.66 -13.00
C ASN A 228 -3.12 -11.80 -13.47
N MET A 229 -2.07 -11.61 -12.66
CA MET A 229 -0.88 -10.85 -13.06
C MET A 229 -0.20 -11.43 -14.30
N LEU A 230 -0.06 -12.75 -14.36
CA LEU A 230 0.54 -13.43 -15.52
C LEU A 230 -0.34 -13.29 -16.76
N ALA A 231 -1.68 -13.45 -16.61
CA ALA A 231 -2.61 -13.29 -17.72
C ALA A 231 -2.63 -11.85 -18.27
N VAL A 232 -2.53 -10.84 -17.40
CA VAL A 232 -2.39 -9.44 -17.83
C VAL A 232 -1.12 -9.24 -18.64
N ALA A 233 0.02 -9.77 -18.18
CA ALA A 233 1.27 -9.69 -18.93
C ALA A 233 1.16 -10.37 -20.31
N ASP A 234 0.55 -11.56 -20.36
CA ASP A 234 0.36 -12.28 -21.62
C ASP A 234 -0.55 -11.50 -22.60
N ILE A 235 -1.63 -10.86 -22.12
CA ILE A 235 -2.47 -9.98 -22.93
C ILE A 235 -1.67 -8.77 -23.44
N CYS A 236 -0.89 -8.13 -22.59
CA CYS A 236 -0.06 -6.99 -22.98
C CYS A 236 0.94 -7.38 -24.08
N HIS A 237 1.61 -8.53 -23.96
CA HIS A 237 2.53 -9.03 -24.99
C HIS A 237 1.82 -9.36 -26.31
N GLU A 238 0.61 -9.93 -26.26
CA GLU A 238 -0.20 -10.21 -27.46
C GLU A 238 -0.51 -8.94 -28.25
N PHE A 239 -0.84 -7.85 -27.56
CA PHE A 239 -1.16 -6.57 -28.20
C PHE A 239 0.07 -5.66 -28.43
N GLY A 240 1.26 -6.04 -27.95
CA GLY A 240 2.47 -5.20 -28.02
C GLY A 240 2.41 -3.95 -27.14
N VAL A 241 1.67 -3.98 -26.04
CA VAL A 241 1.50 -2.89 -25.09
C VAL A 241 2.41 -3.12 -23.87
N PRO A 242 3.12 -2.10 -23.35
CA PRO A 242 3.96 -2.28 -22.17
C PRO A 242 3.17 -2.68 -20.92
N SER A 243 3.65 -3.70 -20.20
CA SER A 243 3.12 -4.14 -18.92
C SER A 243 3.98 -3.63 -17.76
N ILE A 244 3.35 -3.01 -16.76
CA ILE A 244 4.02 -2.41 -15.60
C ILE A 244 3.44 -3.01 -14.32
N LEU A 245 4.30 -3.48 -13.41
CA LEU A 245 3.92 -3.89 -12.07
C LEU A 245 4.34 -2.84 -11.04
N ASP A 246 3.38 -2.28 -10.32
CA ASP A 246 3.65 -1.57 -9.08
C ASP A 246 3.83 -2.59 -7.95
N ALA A 247 5.07 -2.79 -7.57
CA ALA A 247 5.48 -3.74 -6.55
C ALA A 247 5.59 -3.10 -5.14
N SER A 248 5.08 -1.89 -4.94
CA SER A 248 5.21 -1.19 -3.65
C SER A 248 4.62 -1.98 -2.46
N LEU A 249 3.56 -2.76 -2.68
CA LEU A 249 2.96 -3.66 -1.71
C LEU A 249 3.07 -5.15 -2.09
N LEU A 250 3.97 -5.48 -3.01
CA LEU A 250 4.11 -6.85 -3.52
C LEU A 250 4.48 -7.84 -2.40
N GLN A 251 5.17 -7.41 -1.36
CA GLN A 251 5.46 -8.22 -0.17
C GLN A 251 4.18 -8.73 0.52
N ASP A 252 3.21 -7.86 0.76
CA ASP A 252 1.91 -8.26 1.35
C ASP A 252 1.13 -9.12 0.35
N ASN A 253 1.19 -8.77 -0.93
CA ASN A 253 0.52 -9.53 -1.99
C ASN A 253 1.07 -10.96 -2.11
N ILE A 254 2.39 -11.17 -1.98
CA ILE A 254 3.02 -12.50 -1.97
C ILE A 254 2.54 -13.32 -0.76
N TYR A 255 2.40 -12.71 0.41
CA TYR A 255 1.80 -13.39 1.56
C TYR A 255 0.40 -13.93 1.22
N PHE A 256 -0.44 -13.11 0.60
CA PHE A 256 -1.79 -13.55 0.21
C PHE A 256 -1.76 -14.59 -0.92
N MET A 257 -0.90 -14.48 -1.91
CA MET A 257 -0.69 -15.53 -2.92
C MET A 257 -0.35 -16.86 -2.24
N LYS A 258 0.61 -16.86 -1.31
CA LYS A 258 1.03 -18.08 -0.61
C LYS A 258 -0.04 -18.68 0.30
N THR A 259 -0.92 -17.87 0.86
CA THR A 259 -1.98 -18.30 1.78
C THR A 259 -3.30 -18.64 1.10
N ARG A 260 -3.59 -18.02 -0.06
CA ARG A 260 -4.91 -18.09 -0.71
C ARG A 260 -4.88 -18.74 -2.09
N GLU A 261 -3.72 -18.86 -2.75
CA GLU A 261 -3.58 -19.41 -4.11
C GLU A 261 -2.81 -20.73 -4.10
N ALA A 262 -3.46 -21.80 -4.52
CA ALA A 262 -2.93 -23.17 -4.38
C ALA A 262 -1.57 -23.38 -5.07
N GLN A 263 -1.37 -22.78 -6.24
CA GLN A 263 -0.12 -22.91 -7.00
C GLN A 263 1.07 -22.23 -6.29
N CYS A 264 0.82 -21.18 -5.50
CA CYS A 264 1.85 -20.42 -4.80
C CYS A 264 2.27 -21.05 -3.47
N LYS A 265 1.51 -22.00 -2.96
CA LYS A 265 1.70 -22.59 -1.63
C LYS A 265 3.13 -23.09 -1.39
N TYR A 266 3.72 -23.72 -2.39
CA TYR A 266 5.05 -24.35 -2.32
C TYR A 266 6.16 -23.51 -2.94
N MET A 267 5.83 -22.42 -3.63
CA MET A 267 6.82 -21.50 -4.18
C MET A 267 7.50 -20.70 -3.05
N THR A 268 8.78 -20.46 -3.16
CA THR A 268 9.47 -19.48 -2.32
C THR A 268 9.08 -18.06 -2.73
N PRO A 269 9.17 -17.06 -1.85
CA PRO A 269 8.98 -15.67 -2.25
C PRO A 269 9.88 -15.28 -3.44
N LYS A 270 11.14 -15.73 -3.45
CA LYS A 270 12.09 -15.49 -4.54
C LYS A 270 11.59 -16.01 -5.88
N GLU A 271 11.04 -17.22 -5.93
CA GLU A 271 10.48 -17.78 -7.18
C GLU A 271 9.31 -16.94 -7.70
N ILE A 272 8.46 -16.41 -6.81
CA ILE A 272 7.34 -15.52 -7.21
C ILE A 272 7.88 -14.18 -7.74
N TYR A 273 8.84 -13.55 -7.03
CA TYR A 273 9.48 -12.32 -7.51
C TYR A 273 10.12 -12.51 -8.89
N HIS A 274 10.87 -13.59 -9.08
CA HIS A 274 11.55 -13.89 -10.36
C HIS A 274 10.55 -14.17 -11.49
N LEU A 275 9.47 -14.91 -11.20
CA LEU A 275 8.43 -15.20 -12.19
C LEU A 275 7.75 -13.92 -12.66
N LEU A 276 7.36 -13.05 -11.75
CA LEU A 276 6.74 -11.76 -12.08
C LEU A 276 7.71 -10.85 -12.83
N ALA A 277 8.96 -10.77 -12.39
CA ALA A 277 9.97 -9.95 -13.07
C ALA A 277 10.32 -10.45 -14.47
N GLY A 278 10.26 -11.76 -14.69
CA GLY A 278 10.47 -12.35 -16.02
C GLY A 278 9.29 -12.19 -16.98
N LYS A 279 8.09 -11.88 -16.46
CA LYS A 279 6.86 -11.74 -17.26
C LYS A 279 6.49 -10.29 -17.53
N MET A 280 6.61 -9.40 -16.55
CA MET A 280 6.31 -7.98 -16.70
C MET A 280 7.46 -7.25 -17.40
N ASP A 281 7.14 -6.30 -18.27
CA ASP A 281 8.16 -5.52 -18.98
C ASP A 281 8.91 -4.60 -18.02
N ILE A 282 8.19 -4.00 -17.06
CA ILE A 282 8.74 -3.06 -16.07
C ILE A 282 8.15 -3.37 -14.71
N ILE A 283 8.99 -3.31 -13.69
CA ILE A 283 8.57 -3.26 -12.29
C ILE A 283 9.07 -1.95 -11.69
N TYR A 284 8.24 -1.31 -10.88
CA TYR A 284 8.72 -0.24 -10.00
C TYR A 284 8.18 -0.44 -8.58
N PHE A 285 8.83 0.17 -7.60
CA PHE A 285 8.38 0.12 -6.23
C PHE A 285 8.81 1.32 -5.39
N SER A 286 8.09 1.53 -4.31
CA SER A 286 8.51 2.42 -3.22
C SER A 286 9.22 1.60 -2.15
N ALA A 287 10.53 1.85 -1.96
CA ALA A 287 11.30 1.23 -0.88
C ALA A 287 10.85 1.69 0.51
N ARG A 288 10.04 2.76 0.56
CA ARG A 288 9.38 3.20 1.80
C ARG A 288 8.34 2.19 2.30
N LYS A 289 7.98 1.21 1.48
CA LYS A 289 7.08 0.09 1.76
C LYS A 289 7.81 -1.23 1.57
N LEU A 290 8.14 -1.60 0.32
CA LEU A 290 8.96 -2.79 0.04
C LEU A 290 10.40 -2.55 0.49
N GLY A 291 10.89 -3.36 1.43
CA GLY A 291 12.24 -3.22 1.96
C GLY A 291 12.39 -2.26 3.15
N PHE A 292 11.31 -1.60 3.63
CA PHE A 292 11.26 -0.77 4.85
C PHE A 292 12.39 0.28 4.97
N ALA A 293 12.82 0.82 3.84
CA ALA A 293 13.86 1.84 3.77
C ALA A 293 13.31 3.16 3.22
N ARG A 294 14.17 3.98 2.65
CA ARG A 294 13.79 5.12 1.84
C ARG A 294 14.22 4.89 0.40
N GLY A 295 13.56 5.59 -0.54
CA GLY A 295 13.86 5.42 -1.94
C GLY A 295 12.79 4.68 -2.72
N GLY A 296 13.13 4.34 -3.93
CA GLY A 296 12.37 3.56 -4.89
C GLY A 296 13.27 3.15 -6.05
N ALA A 297 12.75 2.32 -6.94
CA ALA A 297 13.49 1.93 -8.13
C ALA A 297 12.55 1.51 -9.25
N ILE A 298 13.04 1.63 -10.50
CA ILE A 298 12.48 1.04 -11.70
C ILE A 298 13.42 -0.07 -12.16
N ILE A 299 12.87 -1.23 -12.49
CA ILE A 299 13.60 -2.44 -12.87
C ILE A 299 12.99 -3.01 -14.15
N SER A 300 13.83 -3.56 -15.03
CA SER A 300 13.40 -4.32 -16.19
C SER A 300 14.47 -5.33 -16.59
N HIS A 301 14.06 -6.49 -17.10
CA HIS A 301 14.97 -7.40 -17.79
C HIS A 301 15.39 -6.84 -19.17
N ASN A 302 14.59 -5.93 -19.74
CA ASN A 302 14.90 -5.27 -21.01
C ASN A 302 15.79 -4.06 -20.78
N THR A 303 17.07 -4.20 -21.18
CA THR A 303 18.07 -3.12 -21.04
C THR A 303 17.74 -1.87 -21.85
N ASP A 304 17.07 -2.00 -22.99
CA ASP A 304 16.74 -0.86 -23.84
C ASP A 304 15.59 -0.04 -23.25
N LEU A 305 14.64 -0.68 -22.56
CA LEU A 305 13.64 0.05 -21.75
C LEU A 305 14.30 0.87 -20.66
N ILE A 306 15.25 0.29 -19.91
CA ILE A 306 16.00 1.02 -18.87
C ILE A 306 16.77 2.19 -19.47
N LYS A 307 17.52 1.97 -20.58
CA LYS A 307 18.25 3.04 -21.25
C LYS A 307 17.34 4.20 -21.69
N SER A 308 16.12 3.89 -22.15
CA SER A 308 15.18 4.89 -22.64
C SER A 308 14.65 5.83 -21.55
N MET A 309 14.90 5.52 -20.26
CA MET A 309 14.50 6.30 -19.10
C MET A 309 15.71 6.89 -18.34
N MET A 310 16.93 6.52 -18.69
CA MET A 310 18.14 6.92 -17.93
C MET A 310 18.33 8.44 -17.84
N GLU A 311 17.98 9.18 -18.89
CA GLU A 311 18.14 10.64 -18.93
C GLU A 311 17.22 11.38 -17.96
N PHE A 312 16.09 10.77 -17.56
CA PHE A 312 15.19 11.36 -16.57
C PHE A 312 15.78 11.36 -15.16
N ILE A 313 16.72 10.44 -14.86
CA ILE A 313 17.34 10.38 -13.53
C ILE A 313 18.17 11.62 -13.24
N PRO A 314 19.17 12.05 -14.07
CA PRO A 314 19.89 13.28 -13.79
C PRO A 314 19.04 14.53 -13.97
N LEU A 315 17.93 14.45 -14.70
CA LEU A 315 17.03 15.59 -14.91
C LEU A 315 16.13 15.85 -13.68
N TYR A 316 15.60 14.78 -13.05
CA TYR A 316 14.59 14.91 -11.99
C TYR A 316 15.05 14.44 -10.62
N GLU A 317 15.99 13.49 -10.54
CA GLU A 317 16.31 12.77 -9.31
C GLU A 317 17.71 13.10 -8.77
N GLY A 318 18.70 13.11 -9.60
CA GLY A 318 20.09 13.28 -9.20
C GLY A 318 21.03 12.59 -10.17
N PHE A 319 21.69 11.49 -9.76
CA PHE A 319 22.55 10.74 -10.68
C PHE A 319 22.22 9.24 -10.64
N LEU A 320 22.66 8.50 -11.66
CA LEU A 320 22.30 7.09 -11.89
C LEU A 320 22.69 6.15 -10.74
N THR A 321 23.66 6.52 -9.91
CA THR A 321 24.15 5.70 -8.79
C THR A 321 23.38 5.90 -7.51
N TYR A 322 22.60 7.00 -7.36
CA TYR A 322 21.84 7.26 -6.13
C TYR A 322 20.40 7.74 -6.36
N GLY A 323 20.03 8.27 -7.54
CA GLY A 323 18.64 8.63 -7.85
C GLY A 323 17.99 9.58 -6.86
N GLY A 324 18.73 10.60 -6.39
CA GLY A 324 18.22 11.55 -5.39
C GLY A 324 18.01 10.97 -4.00
N ILE A 325 18.48 9.74 -3.74
CA ILE A 325 18.41 9.08 -2.44
C ILE A 325 19.70 9.35 -1.65
N ASP A 326 19.59 9.52 -0.34
CA ASP A 326 20.73 9.43 0.56
C ASP A 326 21.37 8.03 0.45
N VAL A 327 22.68 7.98 0.23
CA VAL A 327 23.42 6.74 -0.07
C VAL A 327 23.29 5.71 1.06
N ARG A 328 23.19 6.15 2.31
CA ARG A 328 22.92 5.27 3.46
C ARG A 328 21.56 4.58 3.33
N SER A 329 20.56 5.28 2.81
CA SER A 329 19.25 4.71 2.55
C SER A 329 19.26 3.68 1.43
N ILE A 330 20.20 3.77 0.47
CA ILE A 330 20.38 2.75 -0.57
C ILE A 330 20.92 1.45 0.03
N GLU A 331 21.86 1.52 0.99
CA GLU A 331 22.32 0.34 1.73
C GLU A 331 21.15 -0.30 2.51
N ALA A 332 20.38 0.51 3.23
CA ALA A 332 19.22 0.01 3.96
C ALA A 332 18.17 -0.61 3.01
N MET A 333 18.00 -0.06 1.80
CA MET A 333 17.11 -0.62 0.78
C MET A 333 17.61 -1.97 0.27
N ALA A 334 18.90 -2.11 0.00
CA ALA A 334 19.49 -3.36 -0.46
C ALA A 334 19.31 -4.50 0.57
N GLU A 335 19.58 -4.22 1.85
CA GLU A 335 19.33 -5.19 2.94
C GLU A 335 17.85 -5.51 3.10
N GLY A 336 16.97 -4.51 3.07
CA GLY A 336 15.54 -4.70 3.19
C GLY A 336 14.93 -5.52 2.05
N LEU A 337 15.52 -5.44 0.85
CA LEU A 337 15.13 -6.30 -0.28
C LEU A 337 15.49 -7.76 -0.01
N TYR A 338 16.68 -8.06 0.54
CA TYR A 338 17.02 -9.43 0.95
C TYR A 338 16.06 -9.94 2.04
N GLU A 339 15.71 -9.11 3.01
CA GLU A 339 14.74 -9.46 4.06
C GLU A 339 13.34 -9.76 3.48
N SER A 340 12.95 -9.14 2.36
CA SER A 340 11.66 -9.39 1.72
C SER A 340 11.51 -10.79 1.12
N LEU A 341 12.55 -11.60 1.13
CA LEU A 341 12.52 -13.03 0.80
C LEU A 341 12.17 -13.93 1.98
N ASP A 342 12.09 -13.36 3.20
CA ASP A 342 11.78 -14.09 4.42
C ASP A 342 10.27 -14.05 4.74
N MET A 343 9.69 -15.21 5.02
CA MET A 343 8.26 -15.32 5.33
C MET A 343 7.88 -14.64 6.66
N ASP A 344 8.76 -14.61 7.66
CA ASP A 344 8.51 -13.88 8.92
C ASP A 344 8.40 -12.37 8.68
N TYR A 345 9.15 -11.86 7.70
CA TYR A 345 9.04 -10.48 7.26
C TYR A 345 7.72 -10.22 6.50
N LEU A 346 7.33 -11.13 5.59
CA LEU A 346 6.14 -10.97 4.76
C LEU A 346 4.83 -11.12 5.55
N SER A 347 4.80 -12.01 6.54
CA SER A 347 3.58 -12.35 7.28
C SER A 347 3.18 -11.29 8.32
N HIS A 348 4.15 -10.57 8.90
CA HIS A 348 3.91 -9.68 10.04
C HIS A 348 2.78 -8.67 9.78
N GLY A 349 2.85 -7.90 8.69
CA GLY A 349 1.82 -6.91 8.37
C GLY A 349 0.44 -7.53 8.18
N PRO A 350 0.28 -8.46 7.22
CA PRO A 350 -0.99 -9.11 6.95
C PRO A 350 -1.62 -9.82 8.15
N GLU A 351 -0.84 -10.49 9.02
CA GLU A 351 -1.37 -11.18 10.19
C GLU A 351 -1.94 -10.22 11.24
N PHE A 352 -1.23 -9.12 11.52
CA PHE A 352 -1.72 -8.09 12.45
C PHE A 352 -2.94 -7.35 11.90
N ILE A 353 -2.96 -7.07 10.60
CA ILE A 353 -4.12 -6.47 9.93
C ILE A 353 -5.32 -7.41 10.01
N ASN A 354 -5.13 -8.69 9.68
CA ASN A 354 -6.18 -9.69 9.73
C ASN A 354 -6.74 -9.86 11.16
N TYR A 355 -5.86 -9.84 12.17
CA TYR A 355 -6.30 -9.86 13.57
C TYR A 355 -7.21 -8.67 13.89
N LEU A 356 -6.82 -7.43 13.54
CA LEU A 356 -7.63 -6.23 13.79
C LEU A 356 -8.96 -6.27 13.04
N VAL A 357 -8.95 -6.69 11.76
CA VAL A 357 -10.16 -6.81 10.95
C VAL A 357 -11.13 -7.84 11.56
N ASN A 358 -10.63 -9.02 11.98
CA ASN A 358 -11.46 -10.05 12.57
C ASN A 358 -12.06 -9.65 13.93
N GLU A 359 -11.26 -8.96 14.77
CA GLU A 359 -11.73 -8.42 16.05
C GLU A 359 -12.86 -7.40 15.90
N LEU A 360 -12.74 -6.52 14.89
CA LEU A 360 -13.74 -5.50 14.62
C LEU A 360 -14.98 -6.06 13.92
N ASP A 361 -14.80 -6.95 12.95
CA ASP A 361 -15.90 -7.62 12.25
C ASP A 361 -16.75 -8.48 13.21
N ALA A 362 -16.10 -9.23 14.12
CA ALA A 362 -16.81 -10.01 15.15
C ALA A 362 -17.65 -9.14 16.08
N TYR A 363 -17.29 -7.86 16.23
CA TYR A 363 -18.06 -6.87 16.99
C TYR A 363 -19.17 -6.19 16.17
N GLY A 364 -19.22 -6.44 14.86
CA GLY A 364 -20.21 -5.88 13.95
C GLY A 364 -19.79 -4.55 13.28
N VAL A 365 -18.54 -4.13 13.42
CA VAL A 365 -18.00 -2.96 12.70
C VAL A 365 -17.88 -3.30 11.21
N PRO A 366 -18.39 -2.47 10.29
CA PRO A 366 -18.31 -2.73 8.86
C PRO A 366 -16.86 -2.59 8.36
N MET A 367 -16.25 -3.72 8.03
CA MET A 367 -14.86 -3.83 7.57
C MET A 367 -14.80 -4.23 6.11
N ILE A 368 -13.74 -3.82 5.41
CA ILE A 368 -13.41 -4.43 4.12
C ILE A 368 -12.92 -5.86 4.36
N LYS A 369 -13.60 -6.82 3.74
CA LYS A 369 -13.29 -8.26 3.83
C LYS A 369 -13.17 -8.92 2.45
N PRO A 370 -12.29 -9.96 2.36
CA PRO A 370 -11.30 -10.36 3.35
C PRO A 370 -10.28 -9.24 3.60
N ALA A 371 -9.52 -9.35 4.70
CA ALA A 371 -8.46 -8.37 4.99
C ALA A 371 -7.44 -8.31 3.84
N GLY A 372 -7.09 -7.10 3.44
CA GLY A 372 -6.00 -6.83 2.49
C GLY A 372 -4.69 -6.51 3.19
N GLY A 373 -3.72 -6.01 2.42
CA GLY A 373 -2.44 -5.51 2.92
C GLY A 373 -2.52 -4.06 3.38
N LEU A 374 -1.37 -3.50 3.78
CA LEU A 374 -1.18 -2.09 4.14
C LEU A 374 -1.83 -1.69 5.47
N GLY A 375 -3.09 -2.04 5.74
CA GLY A 375 -3.84 -1.66 6.93
C GLY A 375 -5.25 -2.25 6.97
N ALA A 376 -5.92 -2.10 8.10
CA ALA A 376 -7.34 -2.39 8.24
C ALA A 376 -8.15 -1.23 7.65
N HIS A 377 -9.24 -1.55 6.96
CA HIS A 377 -10.10 -0.55 6.31
C HIS A 377 -11.52 -0.69 6.82
N ILE A 378 -12.05 0.41 7.38
CA ILE A 378 -13.44 0.52 7.83
C ILE A 378 -14.25 1.09 6.68
N ASP A 379 -15.37 0.47 6.36
CA ASP A 379 -16.39 1.02 5.47
C ASP A 379 -17.17 2.10 6.24
N CYS A 380 -16.84 3.36 5.99
CA CYS A 380 -17.41 4.49 6.72
C CYS A 380 -18.85 4.80 6.29
N GLN A 381 -19.25 4.43 5.07
CA GLN A 381 -20.65 4.53 4.69
C GLN A 381 -21.51 3.54 5.47
N GLY A 382 -21.01 2.32 5.69
CA GLY A 382 -21.65 1.33 6.57
C GLY A 382 -21.58 1.72 8.05
N PHE A 383 -20.54 2.49 8.46
CA PHE A 383 -20.35 2.93 9.85
C PHE A 383 -21.32 4.06 10.24
N VAL A 384 -21.57 5.03 9.36
CA VAL A 384 -22.49 6.16 9.52
C VAL A 384 -23.46 6.25 8.31
N PRO A 385 -24.39 5.29 8.20
CA PRO A 385 -25.16 5.09 6.95
C PRO A 385 -26.07 6.26 6.57
N ASP A 386 -26.47 7.06 7.56
CA ASP A 386 -27.36 8.22 7.34
C ASP A 386 -26.60 9.50 6.96
N MET A 387 -25.25 9.47 6.97
CA MET A 387 -24.44 10.64 6.63
C MET A 387 -24.31 10.77 5.11
N PRO A 388 -24.69 11.92 4.51
CA PRO A 388 -24.48 12.18 3.09
C PRO A 388 -23.00 12.17 2.70
N HIS A 389 -22.67 11.70 1.48
CA HIS A 389 -21.29 11.63 0.98
C HIS A 389 -20.61 13.02 0.93
N ASP A 390 -21.35 14.10 0.67
CA ASP A 390 -20.85 15.48 0.64
C ASP A 390 -20.56 16.05 2.05
N GLN A 391 -20.80 15.27 3.09
CA GLN A 391 -20.41 15.56 4.47
C GLN A 391 -19.18 14.73 4.91
N TYR A 392 -18.55 14.02 3.98
CA TYR A 392 -17.26 13.33 4.12
C TYR A 392 -17.22 12.27 5.22
N PRO A 393 -18.03 11.18 5.12
CA PRO A 393 -18.13 10.14 6.15
C PRO A 393 -16.78 9.59 6.64
N ALA A 394 -15.86 9.28 5.72
CA ALA A 394 -14.54 8.74 6.07
C ALA A 394 -13.69 9.74 6.88
N ALA A 395 -13.74 11.03 6.54
CA ALA A 395 -13.03 12.08 7.28
C ALA A 395 -13.67 12.34 8.66
N ALA A 396 -15.01 12.28 8.74
CA ALA A 396 -15.73 12.43 9.99
C ALA A 396 -15.41 11.30 10.98
N VAL A 397 -15.42 10.05 10.53
CA VAL A 397 -15.05 8.87 11.34
C VAL A 397 -13.58 8.93 11.75
N ALA A 398 -12.66 9.34 10.86
CA ALA A 398 -11.24 9.52 11.19
C ALA A 398 -11.02 10.61 12.26
N THR A 399 -11.74 11.72 12.15
CA THR A 399 -11.73 12.80 13.14
C THR A 399 -12.25 12.30 14.51
N ALA A 400 -13.38 11.58 14.51
CA ALA A 400 -13.97 11.00 15.71
C ALA A 400 -13.04 10.00 16.39
N LEU A 401 -12.37 9.13 15.63
CA LEU A 401 -11.40 8.15 16.16
C LEU A 401 -10.19 8.85 16.79
N TYR A 402 -9.72 9.93 16.18
CA TYR A 402 -8.64 10.72 16.79
C TYR A 402 -9.08 11.34 18.13
N ILE A 403 -10.28 11.90 18.22
CA ILE A 403 -10.84 12.43 19.47
C ILE A 403 -10.95 11.30 20.52
N ALA A 404 -11.48 10.14 20.14
CA ALA A 404 -11.70 9.01 21.03
C ALA A 404 -10.42 8.36 21.55
N GLY A 405 -9.33 8.33 20.75
CA GLY A 405 -8.17 7.51 21.11
C GLY A 405 -6.80 8.08 20.77
N GLY A 406 -6.70 9.30 20.23
CA GLY A 406 -5.41 9.82 19.75
C GLY A 406 -4.83 9.02 18.57
N ILE A 407 -5.68 8.25 17.88
CA ILE A 407 -5.33 7.38 16.76
C ILE A 407 -5.52 8.15 15.45
N ARG A 408 -4.43 8.33 14.69
CA ARG A 408 -4.46 9.01 13.41
C ARG A 408 -4.73 8.03 12.28
N GLY A 409 -6.00 7.87 11.87
CA GLY A 409 -6.38 7.17 10.65
C GLY A 409 -6.26 8.06 9.41
N MET A 410 -6.40 7.46 8.23
CA MET A 410 -6.39 8.16 6.95
C MET A 410 -7.73 8.02 6.25
N GLU A 411 -8.30 9.14 5.89
CA GLU A 411 -9.45 9.22 5.01
C GLU A 411 -9.08 8.70 3.60
N ARG A 412 -9.93 7.86 3.02
CA ARG A 412 -9.84 7.28 1.68
C ARG A 412 -11.24 7.18 1.05
N GLY A 413 -11.92 8.32 0.94
CA GLY A 413 -13.25 8.45 0.38
C GLY A 413 -13.36 9.70 -0.47
N THR A 414 -14.51 10.31 -0.46
CA THR A 414 -14.86 11.49 -1.29
C THR A 414 -13.92 12.68 -1.09
N LEU A 415 -13.39 12.89 0.13
CA LEU A 415 -12.41 13.94 0.39
C LEU A 415 -11.10 13.75 -0.42
N SER A 416 -10.71 12.51 -0.69
CA SER A 416 -9.52 12.15 -1.47
C SER A 416 -9.70 12.32 -2.99
N GLU A 417 -10.94 12.39 -3.48
CA GLU A 417 -11.24 12.63 -4.89
C GLU A 417 -11.04 14.11 -5.25
N GLN A 418 -10.81 14.39 -6.52
CA GLN A 418 -10.83 15.74 -7.05
C GLN A 418 -12.22 16.07 -7.56
N ARG A 419 -12.60 17.35 -7.49
CA ARG A 419 -13.82 17.80 -8.18
C ARG A 419 -13.74 17.56 -9.67
N GLU A 420 -14.89 17.38 -10.28
CA GLU A 420 -15.02 17.35 -11.73
C GLU A 420 -14.61 18.72 -12.33
N PRO A 421 -14.26 18.81 -13.62
CA PRO A 421 -13.85 20.07 -14.26
C PRO A 421 -14.91 21.19 -14.17
N ASP A 422 -16.18 20.85 -14.04
CA ASP A 422 -17.28 21.79 -13.84
C ASP A 422 -17.48 22.26 -12.39
N GLY A 423 -16.64 21.76 -11.47
CA GLY A 423 -16.66 22.07 -10.04
C GLY A 423 -17.61 21.20 -9.21
N THR A 424 -18.31 20.25 -9.82
CA THR A 424 -19.16 19.32 -9.07
C THR A 424 -18.34 18.36 -8.21
N GLU A 425 -18.92 17.90 -7.08
CA GLU A 425 -18.27 16.91 -6.22
C GLU A 425 -18.25 15.55 -6.91
N ARG A 426 -17.07 14.93 -6.97
CA ARG A 426 -16.92 13.55 -7.36
C ARG A 426 -16.96 12.67 -6.13
N PHE A 427 -17.97 11.84 -6.01
CA PHE A 427 -18.07 10.89 -4.92
C PHE A 427 -17.19 9.68 -5.16
N ALA A 428 -16.51 9.23 -4.11
CA ALA A 428 -15.74 8.00 -4.15
C ALA A 428 -16.68 6.79 -4.25
N GLU A 429 -16.24 5.73 -4.92
CA GLU A 429 -16.99 4.48 -5.00
C GLU A 429 -17.03 3.74 -3.65
N LEU A 430 -16.03 3.99 -2.80
CA LEU A 430 -15.93 3.46 -1.44
C LEU A 430 -15.53 4.58 -0.48
N GLU A 431 -16.28 4.74 0.61
CA GLU A 431 -15.95 5.65 1.72
C GLU A 431 -15.16 4.90 2.79
N LEU A 432 -13.84 4.92 2.70
CA LEU A 432 -12.98 4.14 3.58
C LEU A 432 -12.20 5.00 4.57
N MET A 433 -12.11 4.55 5.80
CA MET A 433 -11.05 4.99 6.74
C MET A 433 -10.00 3.89 6.84
N ARG A 434 -8.78 4.22 6.47
CA ARG A 434 -7.64 3.32 6.56
C ARG A 434 -6.91 3.48 7.88
N LEU A 435 -6.68 2.36 8.57
CA LEU A 435 -5.78 2.21 9.69
C LEU A 435 -4.52 1.48 9.19
N ALA A 436 -3.58 2.24 8.63
CA ALA A 436 -2.32 1.67 8.12
C ALA A 436 -1.55 1.00 9.26
N MET A 437 -0.92 -0.13 8.94
CA MET A 437 -0.14 -0.92 9.90
C MET A 437 1.36 -0.84 9.56
N PRO A 438 2.10 0.15 10.09
CA PRO A 438 3.55 0.18 9.97
C PRO A 438 4.15 -1.12 10.54
N ARG A 439 4.99 -1.78 9.73
CA ARG A 439 5.52 -3.12 10.09
C ARG A 439 6.55 -3.01 11.19
N ARG A 440 6.47 -3.91 12.16
CA ARG A 440 7.39 -4.03 13.30
C ARG A 440 7.41 -2.77 14.21
N VAL A 441 6.33 -1.97 14.20
CA VAL A 441 6.22 -0.71 14.96
C VAL A 441 5.29 -0.85 16.16
N TYR A 442 4.10 -1.37 15.97
CA TYR A 442 3.09 -1.49 17.02
C TYR A 442 3.04 -2.90 17.60
N THR A 443 2.81 -2.97 18.92
CA THR A 443 2.61 -4.22 19.65
C THR A 443 1.14 -4.65 19.61
N LEU A 444 0.89 -5.92 19.91
CA LEU A 444 -0.48 -6.45 19.98
C LEU A 444 -1.36 -5.68 20.98
N SER A 445 -0.81 -5.23 22.12
CA SER A 445 -1.57 -4.43 23.11
C SER A 445 -2.01 -3.08 22.54
N GLN A 446 -1.19 -2.45 21.69
CA GLN A 446 -1.57 -1.21 21.00
C GLN A 446 -2.64 -1.46 19.94
N ILE A 447 -2.58 -2.58 19.22
CA ILE A 447 -3.61 -2.98 18.25
C ILE A 447 -4.94 -3.30 18.97
N LYS A 448 -4.89 -3.94 20.14
CA LYS A 448 -6.07 -4.14 20.99
C LYS A 448 -6.69 -2.81 21.46
N TYR A 449 -5.86 -1.84 21.81
CA TYR A 449 -6.34 -0.50 22.15
C TYR A 449 -7.05 0.16 20.96
N VAL A 450 -6.51 0.04 19.74
CA VAL A 450 -7.19 0.51 18.53
C VAL A 450 -8.55 -0.15 18.37
N ALA A 451 -8.62 -1.48 18.49
CA ALA A 451 -9.87 -2.22 18.40
C ALA A 451 -10.89 -1.75 19.46
N ASP A 452 -10.45 -1.54 20.72
CA ASP A 452 -11.28 -1.07 21.82
C ASP A 452 -11.89 0.33 21.52
N ARG A 453 -11.08 1.27 21.04
CA ARG A 453 -11.56 2.62 20.72
C ARG A 453 -12.49 2.66 19.51
N VAL A 454 -12.26 1.82 18.50
CA VAL A 454 -13.17 1.67 17.36
C VAL A 454 -14.50 1.04 17.80
N LYS A 455 -14.48 0.02 18.67
CA LYS A 455 -15.69 -0.59 19.23
C LYS A 455 -16.53 0.42 20.01
N TRP A 456 -15.89 1.19 20.89
CA TRP A 456 -16.56 2.27 21.61
C TRP A 456 -17.17 3.30 20.67
N LEU A 457 -16.44 3.69 19.63
CA LEU A 457 -16.93 4.64 18.63
C LEU A 457 -18.09 4.07 17.83
N TRP A 458 -18.06 2.76 17.52
CA TRP A 458 -19.16 2.05 16.85
C TRP A 458 -20.44 2.05 17.68
N ASP A 459 -20.33 1.83 18.98
CA ASP A 459 -21.49 1.85 19.91
C ASP A 459 -22.08 3.28 20.04
N ASN A 460 -21.26 4.31 19.84
CA ASN A 460 -21.64 5.72 19.94
C ASN A 460 -21.69 6.44 18.59
N ARG A 461 -21.74 5.70 17.46
CA ARG A 461 -21.63 6.26 16.08
C ARG A 461 -22.71 7.28 15.74
N GLN A 462 -23.88 7.21 16.39
CA GLN A 462 -24.96 8.17 16.23
C GLN A 462 -24.58 9.60 16.66
N LEU A 463 -23.50 9.75 17.44
CA LEU A 463 -22.97 11.06 17.83
C LEU A 463 -22.09 11.68 16.74
N ILE A 464 -21.66 10.92 15.74
CA ILE A 464 -20.75 11.42 14.70
C ILE A 464 -21.54 12.20 13.68
N GLY A 465 -21.27 13.50 13.58
CA GLY A 465 -21.82 14.38 12.55
C GLY A 465 -20.83 14.59 11.39
N GLY A 466 -21.33 15.21 10.32
CA GLY A 466 -20.57 15.51 9.12
C GLY A 466 -19.56 16.64 9.27
N LEU A 467 -18.76 16.81 8.21
CA LEU A 467 -17.78 17.89 8.03
C LEU A 467 -18.14 18.73 6.82
N LYS A 468 -17.68 19.98 6.77
CA LYS A 468 -17.78 20.85 5.58
C LYS A 468 -16.52 21.68 5.40
N TRP A 469 -16.22 22.03 4.15
CA TRP A 469 -15.08 22.85 3.81
C TRP A 469 -15.07 24.23 4.46
N VAL A 470 -13.88 24.63 4.91
CA VAL A 470 -13.54 26.01 5.27
C VAL A 470 -12.51 26.54 4.28
N GLU A 471 -11.55 25.71 3.90
CA GLU A 471 -10.51 26.02 2.94
C GLU A 471 -10.27 24.79 2.07
N GLU A 472 -10.59 24.89 0.76
CA GLU A 472 -10.47 23.79 -0.19
C GLU A 472 -9.38 24.08 -1.24
N PRO A 473 -8.25 23.37 -1.22
CA PRO A 473 -7.22 23.45 -2.27
C PRO A 473 -7.72 22.87 -3.60
N GLN A 474 -7.24 23.43 -4.70
CA GLN A 474 -7.62 22.98 -6.04
C GLN A 474 -7.06 21.60 -6.43
N VAL A 475 -5.91 21.21 -5.87
CA VAL A 475 -5.22 19.97 -6.21
C VAL A 475 -4.83 19.24 -4.94
N LEU A 476 -5.04 17.92 -4.91
CA LEU A 476 -4.69 17.06 -3.76
C LEU A 476 -5.24 17.62 -2.44
N ARG A 477 -6.51 18.04 -2.47
CA ARG A 477 -7.19 18.79 -1.41
C ARG A 477 -7.16 18.09 -0.05
N PHE A 478 -7.15 16.77 -0.01
CA PHE A 478 -7.09 15.99 1.24
C PHE A 478 -5.79 16.20 2.03
N PHE A 479 -4.67 16.61 1.39
CA PHE A 479 -3.42 16.88 2.12
C PHE A 479 -3.43 18.20 2.89
N PHE A 480 -4.09 19.22 2.36
CA PHE A 480 -3.94 20.59 2.84
C PHE A 480 -5.25 21.26 3.23
N GLY A 481 -6.37 20.68 2.84
CA GLY A 481 -7.68 21.27 3.05
C GLY A 481 -8.08 21.33 4.52
N ARG A 482 -8.93 22.31 4.85
CA ARG A 482 -9.45 22.52 6.21
C ARG A 482 -10.96 22.41 6.20
N LEU A 483 -11.46 21.65 7.15
CA LEU A 483 -12.87 21.43 7.35
C LEU A 483 -13.30 21.91 8.76
N LYS A 484 -14.58 22.04 8.96
CA LYS A 484 -15.19 22.20 10.27
C LYS A 484 -16.38 21.27 10.42
N GLU A 485 -16.72 20.96 11.64
CA GLU A 485 -17.91 20.17 11.95
C GLU A 485 -19.21 20.86 11.50
N ILE A 486 -20.20 20.04 11.24
CA ILE A 486 -21.60 20.45 11.04
C ILE A 486 -22.32 20.18 12.36
N GLY A 487 -22.86 21.24 12.98
CA GLY A 487 -23.39 21.14 14.35
C GLY A 487 -22.31 21.27 15.44
N HIS A 488 -22.43 20.49 16.52
CA HIS A 488 -21.57 20.49 17.70
C HIS A 488 -21.23 19.07 18.18
N TRP A 489 -21.18 18.13 17.26
CA TRP A 489 -21.04 16.71 17.58
C TRP A 489 -19.71 16.36 18.25
N GLN A 490 -18.65 17.13 18.01
CA GLN A 490 -17.33 16.87 18.60
C GLN A 490 -17.34 17.07 20.12
N GLU A 491 -18.01 18.12 20.60
CA GLU A 491 -18.16 18.39 22.04
C GLU A 491 -19.08 17.35 22.71
N GLU A 492 -20.13 16.90 22.01
CA GLU A 492 -21.01 15.82 22.48
C GLU A 492 -20.25 14.49 22.62
N LEU A 493 -19.39 14.17 21.63
CA LEU A 493 -18.53 12.98 21.67
C LEU A 493 -17.53 13.04 22.83
N VAL A 494 -16.92 14.20 23.09
CA VAL A 494 -16.03 14.40 24.25
C VAL A 494 -16.79 14.24 25.56
N SER A 495 -18.00 14.77 25.65
CA SER A 495 -18.85 14.64 26.84
C SER A 495 -19.18 13.18 27.12
N LYS A 496 -19.52 12.41 26.07
CA LYS A 496 -19.77 10.97 26.17
C LYS A 496 -18.52 10.19 26.57
N PHE A 497 -17.36 10.56 26.00
CA PHE A 497 -16.08 9.96 26.39
C PHE A 497 -15.81 10.12 27.89
N LYS A 498 -16.02 11.31 28.43
CA LYS A 498 -15.83 11.59 29.86
C LYS A 498 -16.84 10.85 30.74
N GLU A 499 -18.08 10.70 30.27
CA GLU A 499 -19.10 9.89 30.96
C GLU A 499 -18.65 8.42 31.11
N ASP A 500 -18.13 7.83 30.04
CA ASP A 500 -17.81 6.40 29.99
C ASP A 500 -16.42 6.06 30.59
N PHE A 501 -15.43 6.94 30.42
CA PHE A 501 -14.04 6.68 30.81
C PHE A 501 -13.56 7.52 32.00
N GLY A 502 -14.35 8.50 32.47
CA GLY A 502 -14.00 9.38 33.61
C GLY A 502 -12.73 10.19 33.34
N GLU A 503 -11.79 10.13 34.28
CA GLU A 503 -10.49 10.81 34.23
C GLU A 503 -9.45 10.12 33.33
N SER A 504 -9.84 9.07 32.58
CA SER A 504 -8.92 8.34 31.69
C SER A 504 -8.44 9.20 30.52
N LEU A 505 -7.20 8.95 30.08
CA LEU A 505 -6.64 9.53 28.87
C LEU A 505 -7.31 8.98 27.61
#